data_a9eadff074e4c5e91bbd3ddca3e35b5b
#
_entry.id   a9eadff074e4c5e91bbd3ddca3e35b5b
#
_cell.length_a   1.000
_cell.length_b   1.000
_cell.length_c   1.000
_cell.angle_alpha   90.00
_cell.angle_beta   90.00
_cell.angle_gamma   90.00
#
_symmetry.space_group_name_H-M   'P 1'
#
loop_
_entity.id
_entity.type
_entity.pdbx_description
1 polymer ?
#
loop_
_entity_poly.entity_id
_entity_poly.type
_entity_poly.pdbx_seq_one_letter_code
_entity_poly.pdbx_strand_id
1 'polypeptide(L)'
;ARTKAILAKMVMVFQSFNLFPHMTVLDNIMAAPIYVKGMKREEIQPIAEDLLSKVGLLNKKDMYPGSLSGGQKQRVAIARALAMSPEIMLFDEPTSALDPELTGEVLKTIQQLADENMTMAIVTHEMAFAKSVSDKILFMVDGRVEEEGTSEEVFDHPKSERTKAFLKSILRA
;
A
#
# COMPACT_ATOMS: atom_id res chain seq x y z
N ALA A 1 5.00 5.15 26.62
CA ALA A 1 3.55 5.34 26.36
C ALA A 1 3.30 6.10 25.05
N ARG A 2 3.96 7.25 24.79
CA ARG A 2 3.74 8.11 23.61
C ARG A 2 4.06 7.43 22.28
N THR A 3 5.17 6.67 22.20
CA THR A 3 5.60 5.94 20.98
C THR A 3 4.59 4.87 20.59
N LYS A 4 4.05 4.09 21.54
CA LYS A 4 3.03 3.07 21.23
C LYS A 4 1.74 3.68 20.67
N ALA A 5 1.33 4.85 21.16
CA ALA A 5 0.14 5.54 20.68
C ALA A 5 0.32 6.06 19.25
N ILE A 6 1.53 6.50 18.87
CA ILE A 6 1.85 6.92 17.49
C ILE A 6 1.89 5.72 16.56
N LEU A 7 2.59 4.65 16.96
CA LEU A 7 2.69 3.43 16.15
C LEU A 7 1.32 2.76 15.91
N ALA A 8 0.39 2.89 16.86
CA ALA A 8 -0.97 2.35 16.69
C ALA A 8 -1.80 3.06 15.60
N LYS A 9 -1.36 4.24 15.15
CA LYS A 9 -2.01 5.04 14.11
C LYS A 9 -1.44 4.77 12.72
N MET A 10 -0.37 4.00 12.63
CA MET A 10 0.36 3.73 11.40
C MET A 10 0.32 2.24 11.11
N VAL A 11 0.05 1.87 9.87
CA VAL A 11 0.10 0.47 9.41
C VAL A 11 0.97 0.40 8.16
N MET A 12 1.78 -0.67 8.09
CA MET A 12 2.68 -0.91 6.98
C MET A 12 2.21 -2.08 6.13
N VAL A 13 2.23 -1.88 4.82
CA VAL A 13 2.00 -2.89 3.80
C VAL A 13 3.35 -3.22 3.18
N PHE A 14 3.76 -4.48 3.30
CA PHE A 14 5.07 -4.97 2.86
C PHE A 14 5.01 -5.54 1.45
N GLN A 15 6.16 -5.61 0.79
CA GLN A 15 6.37 -6.29 -0.49
C GLN A 15 5.90 -7.76 -0.46
N SER A 16 6.11 -8.47 0.64
CA SER A 16 5.85 -9.92 0.79
C SER A 16 4.49 -10.23 1.41
N PHE A 17 3.43 -9.53 1.09
CA PHE A 17 2.03 -9.73 1.50
C PHE A 17 1.78 -10.10 2.98
N ASN A 18 2.57 -11.01 3.56
CA ASN A 18 2.55 -11.49 4.96
C ASN A 18 1.15 -11.93 5.43
N LEU A 19 0.38 -12.60 4.57
CA LEU A 19 -0.92 -13.16 4.93
C LEU A 19 -0.72 -14.45 5.74
N PHE A 20 -1.63 -14.69 6.68
CA PHE A 20 -1.68 -15.93 7.45
C PHE A 20 -2.22 -17.06 6.58
N PRO A 21 -1.40 -18.06 6.19
CA PRO A 21 -1.80 -19.07 5.19
C PRO A 21 -2.88 -20.03 5.69
N HIS A 22 -3.03 -20.17 7.00
CA HIS A 22 -4.00 -21.03 7.66
C HIS A 22 -5.35 -20.34 7.98
N MET A 23 -5.48 -19.07 7.63
CA MET A 23 -6.70 -18.28 7.80
C MET A 23 -7.33 -17.98 6.43
N THR A 24 -8.64 -17.88 6.39
CA THR A 24 -9.34 -17.39 5.19
C THR A 24 -8.98 -15.94 4.90
N VAL A 25 -9.33 -15.44 3.71
CA VAL A 25 -9.19 -14.04 3.35
C VAL A 25 -9.89 -13.12 4.34
N LEU A 26 -11.13 -13.47 4.71
CA LEU A 26 -11.90 -12.70 5.68
C LEU A 26 -11.25 -12.71 7.06
N ASP A 27 -10.82 -13.89 7.55
CA ASP A 27 -10.15 -14.01 8.85
C ASP A 27 -8.82 -13.26 8.90
N ASN A 28 -8.07 -13.21 7.80
CA ASN A 28 -6.86 -12.40 7.70
C ASN A 28 -7.14 -10.91 7.96
N ILE A 29 -8.25 -10.38 7.46
CA ILE A 29 -8.61 -8.97 7.65
C ILE A 29 -9.08 -8.73 9.08
N MET A 30 -9.86 -9.64 9.64
CA MET A 30 -10.45 -9.50 10.99
C MET A 30 -9.46 -9.75 12.12
N ALA A 31 -8.35 -10.47 11.87
CA ALA A 31 -7.42 -10.90 12.92
C ALA A 31 -6.91 -9.76 13.80
N ALA A 32 -6.34 -8.72 13.21
CA ALA A 32 -5.78 -7.62 14.00
C ALA A 32 -6.85 -6.83 14.78
N PRO A 33 -7.98 -6.44 14.21
CA PRO A 33 -9.08 -5.85 14.98
C PRO A 33 -9.56 -6.68 16.17
N ILE A 34 -9.68 -8.00 15.99
CA ILE A 34 -10.11 -8.90 17.08
C ILE A 34 -9.02 -9.00 18.16
N TYR A 35 -7.78 -9.36 17.78
CA TYR A 35 -6.74 -9.68 18.77
C TYR A 35 -6.05 -8.45 19.37
N VAL A 36 -6.02 -7.32 18.63
CA VAL A 36 -5.31 -6.11 19.08
C VAL A 36 -6.27 -5.08 19.68
N LYS A 37 -7.44 -4.88 19.05
CA LYS A 37 -8.44 -3.90 19.50
C LYS A 37 -9.53 -4.52 20.38
N GLY A 38 -9.60 -5.86 20.48
CA GLY A 38 -10.61 -6.57 21.26
C GLY A 38 -12.02 -6.48 20.67
N MET A 39 -12.14 -6.20 19.37
CA MET A 39 -13.44 -6.16 18.70
C MET A 39 -14.07 -7.56 18.61
N LYS A 40 -15.39 -7.61 18.71
CA LYS A 40 -16.11 -8.87 18.49
C LYS A 40 -16.20 -9.17 16.99
N ARG A 41 -16.29 -10.47 16.65
CA ARG A 41 -16.40 -10.92 15.27
C ARG A 41 -17.60 -10.28 14.56
N GLU A 42 -18.72 -10.20 15.24
CA GLU A 42 -19.98 -9.64 14.71
C GLU A 42 -19.85 -8.14 14.38
N GLU A 43 -18.96 -7.43 15.06
CA GLU A 43 -18.70 -6.00 14.84
C GLU A 43 -17.77 -5.77 13.65
N ILE A 44 -16.70 -6.57 13.54
CA ILE A 44 -15.69 -6.38 12.49
C ILE A 44 -16.05 -7.05 11.16
N GLN A 45 -16.84 -8.11 11.15
CA GLN A 45 -17.14 -8.84 9.93
C GLN A 45 -17.79 -7.98 8.84
N PRO A 46 -18.84 -7.18 9.09
CA PRO A 46 -19.41 -6.32 8.06
C PRO A 46 -18.39 -5.28 7.52
N ILE A 47 -17.54 -4.77 8.39
CA ILE A 47 -16.47 -3.83 8.00
C ILE A 47 -15.43 -4.54 7.10
N ALA A 48 -15.04 -5.75 7.44
CA ALA A 48 -14.09 -6.54 6.66
C ALA A 48 -14.67 -6.93 5.29
N GLU A 49 -15.95 -7.27 5.21
CA GLU A 49 -16.64 -7.55 3.95
C GLU A 49 -16.75 -6.30 3.06
N ASP A 50 -17.00 -5.13 3.64
CA ASP A 50 -17.01 -3.85 2.93
C ASP A 50 -15.61 -3.50 2.38
N LEU A 51 -14.56 -3.69 3.18
CA LEU A 51 -13.18 -3.52 2.74
C LEU A 51 -12.80 -4.50 1.61
N LEU A 52 -13.27 -5.76 1.67
CA LEU A 52 -13.08 -6.72 0.59
C LEU A 52 -13.83 -6.29 -0.68
N SER A 53 -15.02 -5.74 -0.55
CA SER A 53 -15.75 -5.17 -1.67
C SER A 53 -14.98 -4.02 -2.30
N LYS A 54 -14.45 -3.12 -1.48
CA LYS A 54 -13.62 -1.97 -1.91
C LYS A 54 -12.40 -2.38 -2.74
N VAL A 55 -11.74 -3.47 -2.37
CA VAL A 55 -10.59 -4.01 -3.13
C VAL A 55 -10.98 -5.04 -4.20
N GLY A 56 -12.29 -5.25 -4.45
CA GLY A 56 -12.82 -6.12 -5.50
C GLY A 56 -12.65 -7.61 -5.22
N LEU A 57 -12.62 -8.03 -3.95
CA LEU A 57 -12.35 -9.41 -3.55
C LEU A 57 -13.40 -10.03 -2.61
N LEU A 58 -14.60 -9.43 -2.51
CA LEU A 58 -15.65 -9.96 -1.62
C LEU A 58 -16.03 -11.41 -1.95
N ASN A 59 -16.05 -11.77 -3.25
CA ASN A 59 -16.31 -13.13 -3.72
C ASN A 59 -15.22 -14.16 -3.35
N LYS A 60 -14.08 -13.70 -2.80
CA LYS A 60 -12.96 -14.52 -2.37
C LYS A 60 -12.85 -14.66 -0.84
N LYS A 61 -13.80 -14.11 -0.09
CA LYS A 61 -13.74 -14.00 1.38
C LYS A 61 -13.46 -15.32 2.11
N ASP A 62 -14.00 -16.41 1.61
CA ASP A 62 -13.89 -17.75 2.22
C ASP A 62 -12.69 -18.57 1.67
N MET A 63 -11.93 -18.00 0.73
CA MET A 63 -10.75 -18.64 0.16
C MET A 63 -9.53 -18.46 1.07
N TYR A 64 -8.53 -19.32 0.88
CA TYR A 64 -7.23 -19.23 1.56
C TYR A 64 -6.20 -18.54 0.67
N PRO A 65 -5.17 -17.87 1.26
CA PRO A 65 -4.15 -17.17 0.50
C PRO A 65 -3.47 -18.00 -0.59
N GLY A 66 -3.31 -19.31 -0.39
CA GLY A 66 -2.69 -20.21 -1.35
C GLY A 66 -3.37 -20.26 -2.72
N SER A 67 -4.68 -19.97 -2.77
CA SER A 67 -5.48 -19.98 -4.02
C SER A 67 -5.59 -18.61 -4.70
N LEU A 68 -4.91 -17.57 -4.18
CA LEU A 68 -4.96 -16.21 -4.70
C LEU A 68 -3.73 -15.91 -5.57
N SER A 69 -3.92 -15.06 -6.58
CA SER A 69 -2.79 -14.45 -7.32
C SER A 69 -2.01 -13.49 -6.42
N GLY A 70 -0.79 -13.13 -6.83
CA GLY A 70 0.03 -12.14 -6.10
C GLY A 70 -0.69 -10.81 -5.91
N GLY A 71 -1.29 -10.27 -6.96
CA GLY A 71 -2.05 -9.01 -6.89
C GLY A 71 -3.28 -9.11 -5.97
N GLN A 72 -3.97 -10.26 -5.96
CA GLN A 72 -5.06 -10.51 -5.02
C GLN A 72 -4.57 -10.56 -3.57
N LYS A 73 -3.45 -11.26 -3.30
CA LYS A 73 -2.82 -11.28 -1.96
C LYS A 73 -2.46 -9.89 -1.48
N GLN A 74 -1.90 -9.06 -2.34
CA GLN A 74 -1.54 -7.68 -1.97
C GLN A 74 -2.76 -6.83 -1.68
N ARG A 75 -3.82 -6.95 -2.46
CA ARG A 75 -5.08 -6.24 -2.19
C ARG A 75 -5.74 -6.71 -0.87
N VAL A 76 -5.65 -7.99 -0.52
CA VAL A 76 -6.06 -8.47 0.81
C VAL A 76 -5.18 -7.86 1.91
N ALA A 77 -3.87 -7.76 1.71
CA ALA A 77 -2.96 -7.13 2.68
C ALA A 77 -3.30 -5.64 2.89
N ILE A 78 -3.67 -4.92 1.83
CA ILE A 78 -4.16 -3.53 1.90
C ILE A 78 -5.48 -3.46 2.70
N ALA A 79 -6.45 -4.32 2.40
CA ALA A 79 -7.73 -4.37 3.12
C ALA A 79 -7.52 -4.70 4.62
N ARG A 80 -6.60 -5.61 4.94
CA ARG A 80 -6.21 -5.94 6.32
C ARG A 80 -5.61 -4.74 7.04
N ALA A 81 -4.77 -3.94 6.37
CA ALA A 81 -4.22 -2.72 6.93
C ALA A 81 -5.32 -1.70 7.22
N LEU A 82 -6.25 -1.49 6.30
CA LEU A 82 -7.39 -0.58 6.44
C LEU A 82 -8.35 -0.97 7.57
N ALA A 83 -8.49 -2.26 7.89
CA ALA A 83 -9.34 -2.74 8.99
C ALA A 83 -8.88 -2.23 10.37
N MET A 84 -7.64 -1.80 10.49
CA MET A 84 -7.11 -1.13 11.69
C MET A 84 -7.46 0.35 11.77
N SER A 85 -8.17 0.90 10.78
CA SER A 85 -8.52 2.34 10.70
C SER A 85 -7.30 3.24 10.95
N PRO A 86 -6.21 3.08 10.17
CA PRO A 86 -4.99 3.84 10.38
C PRO A 86 -5.16 5.30 9.98
N GLU A 87 -4.41 6.21 10.63
CA GLU A 87 -4.28 7.60 10.20
C GLU A 87 -3.23 7.74 9.07
N ILE A 88 -2.25 6.83 9.02
CA ILE A 88 -1.16 6.82 8.03
C ILE A 88 -0.92 5.40 7.55
N MET A 89 -0.84 5.21 6.24
CA MET A 89 -0.40 3.95 5.64
C MET A 89 0.99 4.09 5.03
N LEU A 90 1.84 3.10 5.31
CA LEU A 90 3.19 3.00 4.75
C LEU A 90 3.21 1.84 3.76
N PHE A 91 3.70 2.09 2.56
CA PHE A 91 3.87 1.07 1.53
C PHE A 91 5.36 0.92 1.20
N ASP A 92 5.87 -0.30 1.34
CA ASP A 92 7.24 -0.64 0.98
C ASP A 92 7.22 -1.52 -0.27
N GLU A 93 7.49 -0.90 -1.43
CA GLU A 93 7.56 -1.58 -2.73
C GLU A 93 6.33 -2.50 -2.99
N PRO A 94 5.09 -1.99 -2.95
CA PRO A 94 3.87 -2.81 -2.92
C PRO A 94 3.65 -3.67 -4.17
N THR A 95 4.39 -3.43 -5.25
CA THR A 95 4.25 -4.14 -6.53
C THR A 95 5.49 -4.93 -6.94
N SER A 96 6.61 -4.81 -6.25
CA SER A 96 7.89 -5.40 -6.68
C SER A 96 7.93 -6.94 -6.68
N ALA A 97 7.04 -7.59 -5.92
CA ALA A 97 6.90 -9.05 -5.91
C ALA A 97 5.83 -9.56 -6.90
N LEU A 98 5.32 -8.70 -7.79
CA LEU A 98 4.24 -9.02 -8.71
C LEU A 98 4.74 -9.09 -10.16
N ASP A 99 4.09 -9.95 -10.94
CA ASP A 99 4.22 -9.89 -12.39
C ASP A 99 3.64 -8.59 -12.93
N PRO A 100 4.22 -7.99 -13.99
CA PRO A 100 3.77 -6.70 -14.53
C PRO A 100 2.27 -6.64 -14.87
N GLU A 101 1.68 -7.76 -15.28
CA GLU A 101 0.25 -7.86 -15.60
C GLU A 101 -0.66 -7.67 -14.35
N LEU A 102 -0.13 -7.98 -13.15
CA LEU A 102 -0.89 -7.91 -11.90
C LEU A 102 -0.69 -6.58 -11.13
N THR A 103 0.27 -5.78 -11.55
CA THR A 103 0.64 -4.51 -10.89
C THR A 103 -0.47 -3.47 -10.96
N GLY A 104 -1.12 -3.37 -12.12
CA GLY A 104 -2.12 -2.33 -12.40
C GLY A 104 -3.29 -2.31 -11.42
N GLU A 105 -3.81 -3.48 -11.02
CA GLU A 105 -4.93 -3.56 -10.07
C GLU A 105 -4.55 -3.11 -8.65
N VAL A 106 -3.31 -3.41 -8.23
CA VAL A 106 -2.79 -2.98 -6.92
C VAL A 106 -2.56 -1.47 -6.91
N LEU A 107 -1.93 -0.92 -7.96
CA LEU A 107 -1.71 0.52 -8.08
C LEU A 107 -3.03 1.29 -8.14
N LYS A 108 -4.04 0.76 -8.86
CA LYS A 108 -5.38 1.34 -8.89
C LYS A 108 -6.03 1.36 -7.50
N THR A 109 -5.85 0.32 -6.72
CA THR A 109 -6.35 0.28 -5.33
C THR A 109 -5.68 1.36 -4.48
N ILE A 110 -4.36 1.54 -4.59
CA ILE A 110 -3.64 2.58 -3.84
C ILE A 110 -4.05 3.99 -4.33
N GLN A 111 -4.26 4.17 -5.65
CA GLN A 111 -4.77 5.43 -6.19
C GLN A 111 -6.15 5.79 -5.60
N GLN A 112 -7.06 4.82 -5.48
CA GLN A 112 -8.37 5.06 -4.85
C GLN A 112 -8.23 5.54 -3.39
N LEU A 113 -7.25 5.03 -2.64
CA LEU A 113 -6.99 5.51 -1.28
C LEU A 113 -6.46 6.95 -1.27
N ALA A 114 -5.63 7.33 -2.25
CA ALA A 114 -5.17 8.70 -2.40
C ALA A 114 -6.34 9.65 -2.73
N ASP A 115 -7.22 9.25 -3.63
CA ASP A 115 -8.41 10.02 -4.02
C ASP A 115 -9.38 10.22 -2.84
N GLU A 116 -9.35 9.32 -1.86
CA GLU A 116 -10.09 9.41 -0.59
C GLU A 116 -9.32 10.20 0.50
N ASN A 117 -8.23 10.86 0.16
CA ASN A 117 -7.38 11.65 1.07
C ASN A 117 -6.72 10.82 2.18
N MET A 118 -6.42 9.54 1.95
CA MET A 118 -5.62 8.75 2.88
C MET A 118 -4.18 9.27 2.92
N THR A 119 -3.69 9.59 4.10
CA THR A 119 -2.27 9.96 4.27
C THR A 119 -1.38 8.74 4.09
N MET A 120 -0.48 8.79 3.13
CA MET A 120 0.38 7.67 2.77
C MET A 120 1.83 8.09 2.55
N ALA A 121 2.76 7.20 2.88
CA ALA A 121 4.13 7.25 2.40
C ALA A 121 4.41 5.97 1.60
N ILE A 122 4.85 6.13 0.36
CA ILE A 122 5.00 5.02 -0.59
C ILE A 122 6.44 4.99 -1.10
N VAL A 123 7.14 3.87 -0.86
CA VAL A 123 8.40 3.56 -1.54
C VAL A 123 8.06 2.75 -2.79
N THR A 124 8.44 3.24 -3.96
CA THR A 124 8.12 2.60 -5.23
C THR A 124 9.12 2.93 -6.33
N HIS A 125 9.25 2.04 -7.29
CA HIS A 125 9.95 2.26 -8.56
C HIS A 125 8.98 2.48 -9.73
N GLU A 126 7.68 2.52 -9.49
CA GLU A 126 6.64 2.81 -10.47
C GLU A 126 6.53 4.31 -10.71
N MET A 127 7.39 4.87 -11.57
CA MET A 127 7.53 6.33 -11.71
C MET A 127 6.28 7.02 -12.24
N ALA A 128 5.59 6.41 -13.20
CA ALA A 128 4.34 6.96 -13.72
C ALA A 128 3.26 7.06 -12.64
N PHE A 129 3.16 6.03 -11.80
CA PHE A 129 2.26 6.02 -10.65
C PHE A 129 2.67 7.06 -9.61
N ALA A 130 3.95 7.10 -9.21
CA ALA A 130 4.46 8.09 -8.28
C ALA A 130 4.15 9.52 -8.75
N LYS A 131 4.36 9.80 -10.04
CA LYS A 131 4.05 11.11 -10.64
C LYS A 131 2.56 11.46 -10.55
N SER A 132 1.67 10.49 -10.72
CA SER A 132 0.22 10.74 -10.76
C SER A 132 -0.45 10.87 -9.40
N VAL A 133 0.11 10.22 -8.34
CA VAL A 133 -0.56 10.08 -7.05
C VAL A 133 0.02 10.98 -5.95
N SER A 134 1.26 11.44 -6.11
CA SER A 134 1.99 12.07 -5.01
C SER A 134 1.84 13.58 -4.98
N ASP A 135 1.53 14.14 -3.82
CA ASP A 135 1.65 15.57 -3.55
C ASP A 135 3.11 16.00 -3.36
N LYS A 136 3.92 15.10 -2.78
CA LYS A 136 5.33 15.34 -2.49
C LYS A 136 6.19 14.14 -2.85
N ILE A 137 7.30 14.40 -3.53
CA ILE A 137 8.32 13.40 -3.89
C ILE A 137 9.58 13.63 -3.08
N LEU A 138 10.17 12.54 -2.60
CA LEU A 138 11.51 12.50 -2.01
C LEU A 138 12.37 11.56 -2.85
N PHE A 139 13.32 12.12 -3.62
CA PHE A 139 14.29 11.31 -4.34
C PHE A 139 15.50 11.03 -3.44
N MET A 140 15.76 9.75 -3.18
CA MET A 140 16.80 9.32 -2.26
C MET A 140 17.94 8.63 -2.98
N VAL A 141 19.17 8.98 -2.60
CA VAL A 141 20.40 8.36 -3.10
C VAL A 141 21.35 8.13 -1.92
N ASP A 142 21.95 6.96 -1.85
CA ASP A 142 22.92 6.59 -0.80
C ASP A 142 22.40 6.87 0.64
N GLY A 143 21.10 6.61 0.88
CA GLY A 143 20.47 6.80 2.19
C GLY A 143 20.20 8.26 2.58
N ARG A 144 20.32 9.20 1.64
CA ARG A 144 20.07 10.64 1.83
C ARG A 144 19.04 11.16 0.86
N VAL A 145 18.29 12.17 1.27
CA VAL A 145 17.41 12.91 0.36
C VAL A 145 18.27 13.76 -0.56
N GLU A 146 18.29 13.42 -1.82
CA GLU A 146 19.01 14.15 -2.88
C GLU A 146 18.19 15.33 -3.39
N GLU A 147 16.88 15.10 -3.57
CA GLU A 147 15.97 16.13 -4.03
C GLU A 147 14.57 15.90 -3.43
N GLU A 148 13.88 16.98 -3.11
CA GLU A 148 12.48 16.95 -2.68
C GLU A 148 11.69 18.09 -3.32
N GLY A 149 10.41 17.84 -3.57
CA GLY A 149 9.51 18.83 -4.15
C GLY A 149 8.15 18.24 -4.46
N THR A 150 7.32 19.01 -5.16
CA THR A 150 6.08 18.50 -5.75
C THR A 150 6.39 17.52 -6.86
N SER A 151 5.38 16.74 -7.28
CA SER A 151 5.52 15.84 -8.43
C SER A 151 6.03 16.57 -9.68
N GLU A 152 5.49 17.74 -9.99
CA GLU A 152 5.90 18.58 -11.14
C GLU A 152 7.36 19.04 -11.01
N GLU A 153 7.75 19.53 -9.82
CA GLU A 153 9.12 20.01 -9.61
C GLU A 153 10.17 18.92 -9.80
N VAL A 154 9.93 17.71 -9.25
CA VAL A 154 10.93 16.62 -9.28
C VAL A 154 10.93 15.89 -10.62
N PHE A 155 9.77 15.66 -11.24
CA PHE A 155 9.70 14.90 -12.50
C PHE A 155 9.89 15.74 -13.75
N ASP A 156 9.35 16.97 -13.78
CA ASP A 156 9.38 17.79 -14.98
C ASP A 156 10.47 18.88 -14.94
N HIS A 157 10.85 19.33 -13.73
CA HIS A 157 11.84 20.39 -13.52
C HIS A 157 12.91 20.02 -12.49
N PRO A 158 13.54 18.82 -12.58
CA PRO A 158 14.53 18.36 -11.60
C PRO A 158 15.74 19.31 -11.56
N LYS A 159 16.21 19.61 -10.36
CA LYS A 159 17.36 20.50 -10.11
C LYS A 159 18.67 19.73 -10.03
N SER A 160 18.65 18.56 -9.34
CA SER A 160 19.82 17.72 -9.19
C SER A 160 20.20 17.00 -10.49
N GLU A 161 21.49 17.00 -10.82
CA GLU A 161 22.01 16.24 -11.96
C GLU A 161 21.82 14.72 -11.78
N ARG A 162 21.83 14.23 -10.54
CA ARG A 162 21.54 12.81 -10.22
C ARG A 162 20.09 12.47 -10.51
N THR A 163 19.14 13.33 -10.11
CA THR A 163 17.72 13.17 -10.41
C THR A 163 17.48 13.17 -11.93
N LYS A 164 18.06 14.12 -12.66
CA LYS A 164 17.98 14.18 -14.12
C LYS A 164 18.50 12.91 -14.79
N ALA A 165 19.67 12.43 -14.36
CA ALA A 165 20.28 11.23 -14.91
C ALA A 165 19.40 9.99 -14.65
N PHE A 166 18.87 9.86 -13.44
CA PHE A 166 17.97 8.77 -13.06
C PHE A 166 16.68 8.77 -13.90
N LEU A 167 15.96 9.90 -13.96
CA LEU A 167 14.74 10.01 -14.74
C LEU A 167 14.97 9.73 -16.23
N LYS A 168 16.08 10.24 -16.79
CA LYS A 168 16.46 9.96 -18.19
C LYS A 168 16.73 8.49 -18.46
N SER A 169 17.24 7.74 -17.47
CA SER A 169 17.49 6.30 -17.62
C SER A 169 16.19 5.50 -17.71
N ILE A 170 15.16 5.92 -16.97
CA ILE A 170 13.87 5.25 -16.92
C ILE A 170 13.00 5.59 -18.15
N LEU A 171 13.02 6.85 -18.59
CA LEU A 171 12.21 7.30 -19.73
C LEU A 171 12.74 6.78 -21.09
N ARG A 172 13.92 6.15 -21.11
CA ARG A 172 14.51 5.53 -22.31
C ARG A 172 14.36 4.00 -22.36
N ALA A 173 13.87 3.40 -21.31
CA ALA A 173 13.57 1.99 -21.22
C ALA A 173 12.10 1.71 -21.59
#